data_423df5ebfccbd2dba05666f025671d95
#
_entry.id   423df5ebfccbd2dba05666f025671d95
#
_cell.length_a   1.000
_cell.length_b   1.000
_cell.length_c   1.000
_cell.angle_alpha   90.00
_cell.angle_beta   90.00
_cell.angle_gamma   90.00
#
_symmetry.space_group_name_H-M   'P 1'
#
loop_
_entity.id
_entity.type
_entity.pdbx_description
1 polymer ?
#
loop_
_entity_poly.entity_id
_entity_poly.type
_entity_poly.pdbx_seq_one_letter_code
_entity_poly.pdbx_strand_id
1 'polypeptide(L)'
;ESNPMLEISPRDLDADCFLLCTPEATYDLRKGMAGAREHSANDFITKITSVSPGIKGQQLWLDNLSLIFQKDQQLIDYVQMICGLAAIGKVYVEALIIAYGDGRNGKSTFWNAISHVLGLYSGNISADTLTVGCRRNIKPEMAEVKGKRLLIAAEMQEGARLNDSTVKQLCSTDEVFAEKKYKDPFSFKPCHTLVLYTNHLPRVSASDDGIWRRLIVIPFGAKIEGKTDIKNYSEYLYENA
;
A
#
# COMPACT_ATOMS: atom_id res chain seq x y z
N GLU A 1 -29.63 26.35 12.52
CA GLU A 1 -30.33 25.05 12.48
C GLU A 1 -29.71 24.24 11.36
N SER A 2 -29.11 23.08 11.68
CA SER A 2 -28.56 22.16 10.70
C SER A 2 -29.72 21.51 9.95
N ASN A 3 -29.62 21.43 8.62
CA ASN A 3 -30.60 20.71 7.84
C ASN A 3 -30.24 19.21 7.87
N PRO A 4 -31.07 18.33 8.50
CA PRO A 4 -30.76 16.91 8.63
C PRO A 4 -30.57 16.19 7.29
N MET A 5 -31.09 16.73 6.19
CA MET A 5 -30.91 16.18 4.84
C MET A 5 -29.51 16.46 4.25
N LEU A 6 -28.71 17.31 4.91
CA LEU A 6 -27.35 17.65 4.50
C LEU A 6 -26.30 17.03 5.42
N GLU A 7 -26.69 16.31 6.44
CA GLU A 7 -25.76 15.63 7.34
C GLU A 7 -25.36 14.27 6.76
N ILE A 8 -24.06 14.11 6.48
CA ILE A 8 -23.43 12.85 6.11
C ILE A 8 -22.65 12.34 7.32
N SER A 9 -22.93 11.10 7.73
CA SER A 9 -22.12 10.47 8.77
C SER A 9 -20.69 10.20 8.26
N PRO A 10 -19.64 10.45 9.05
CA PRO A 10 -18.29 10.03 8.69
C PRO A 10 -18.14 8.52 8.41
N ARG A 11 -19.12 7.71 8.80
CA ARG A 11 -19.17 6.27 8.52
C ARG A 11 -19.65 5.95 7.11
N ASP A 12 -20.35 6.88 6.47
CA ASP A 12 -20.88 6.72 5.11
C ASP A 12 -19.81 7.06 4.06
N LEU A 13 -18.76 7.79 4.46
CA LEU A 13 -17.66 8.15 3.58
C LEU A 13 -16.76 6.94 3.31
N ASP A 14 -16.43 6.73 2.03
CA ASP A 14 -15.59 5.61 1.55
C ASP A 14 -16.08 4.22 2.01
N ALA A 15 -17.40 4.04 2.21
CA ALA A 15 -17.97 2.85 2.83
C ALA A 15 -17.90 1.61 1.91
N ASP A 16 -18.08 1.77 0.59
CA ASP A 16 -17.91 0.66 -0.35
C ASP A 16 -16.43 0.49 -0.74
N CYS A 17 -15.80 -0.50 -0.12
CA CYS A 17 -14.38 -0.81 -0.33
C CYS A 17 -14.02 -1.27 -1.75
N PHE A 18 -14.99 -1.63 -2.58
CA PHE A 18 -14.78 -2.05 -3.96
C PHE A 18 -14.90 -0.91 -4.97
N LEU A 19 -15.35 0.27 -4.56
CA LEU A 19 -15.37 1.42 -5.45
C LEU A 19 -14.00 2.10 -5.46
N LEU A 20 -13.43 2.26 -6.65
CA LEU A 20 -12.18 2.97 -6.88
C LEU A 20 -12.46 4.18 -7.78
N CYS A 21 -12.29 5.38 -7.22
CA CYS A 21 -12.42 6.62 -7.97
C CYS A 21 -11.10 6.93 -8.68
N THR A 22 -11.17 7.18 -9.98
CA THR A 22 -10.05 7.61 -10.82
C THR A 22 -10.39 8.96 -11.45
N PRO A 23 -9.46 9.69 -12.08
CA PRO A 23 -9.76 10.98 -12.70
C PRO A 23 -10.90 10.97 -13.72
N GLU A 24 -11.09 9.87 -14.46
CA GLU A 24 -12.08 9.79 -15.54
C GLU A 24 -13.36 9.04 -15.18
N ALA A 25 -13.30 8.10 -14.22
CA ALA A 25 -14.42 7.22 -13.90
C ALA A 25 -14.33 6.65 -12.47
N THR A 26 -15.44 6.19 -11.94
CA THR A 26 -15.49 5.31 -10.77
C THR A 26 -15.62 3.87 -11.24
N TYR A 27 -14.73 3.00 -10.73
CA TYR A 27 -14.72 1.57 -11.05
C TYR A 27 -15.30 0.76 -9.90
N ASP A 28 -16.28 -0.09 -10.20
CA ASP A 28 -16.68 -1.19 -9.32
C ASP A 28 -15.74 -2.38 -9.57
N LEU A 29 -14.76 -2.55 -8.69
CA LEU A 29 -13.72 -3.58 -8.82
C LEU A 29 -14.25 -5.01 -8.82
N ARG A 30 -15.49 -5.25 -8.36
CA ARG A 30 -16.16 -6.55 -8.46
C ARG A 30 -16.41 -6.96 -9.92
N LYS A 31 -16.46 -5.98 -10.80
CA LYS A 31 -16.72 -6.16 -12.24
C LYS A 31 -15.44 -5.93 -13.09
N GLY A 32 -14.32 -5.67 -12.45
CA GLY A 32 -13.07 -5.33 -13.14
C GLY A 32 -13.24 -4.09 -14.04
N MET A 33 -12.62 -4.12 -15.22
CA MET A 33 -12.71 -3.00 -16.18
C MET A 33 -14.13 -2.70 -16.67
N ALA A 34 -15.01 -3.70 -16.71
CA ALA A 34 -16.42 -3.52 -17.05
C ALA A 34 -17.23 -2.76 -15.96
N GLY A 35 -16.62 -2.55 -14.80
CA GLY A 35 -17.23 -1.79 -13.69
C GLY A 35 -17.06 -0.27 -13.80
N ALA A 36 -16.48 0.25 -14.89
CA ALA A 36 -16.34 1.68 -15.13
C ALA A 36 -17.71 2.36 -15.27
N ARG A 37 -17.89 3.48 -14.58
CA ARG A 37 -19.08 4.32 -14.67
C ARG A 37 -18.78 5.76 -14.33
N GLU A 38 -19.67 6.66 -14.67
CA GLU A 38 -19.58 8.07 -14.29
C GLU A 38 -19.49 8.23 -12.75
N HIS A 39 -18.84 9.31 -12.33
CA HIS A 39 -18.79 9.67 -10.92
C HIS A 39 -20.19 10.00 -10.38
N SER A 40 -20.42 9.60 -9.16
CA SER A 40 -21.66 9.92 -8.45
C SER A 40 -21.37 10.46 -7.06
N ALA A 41 -21.98 11.59 -6.71
CA ALA A 41 -21.92 12.13 -5.35
C ALA A 41 -22.45 11.15 -4.29
N ASN A 42 -23.40 10.28 -4.70
CA ASN A 42 -23.99 9.27 -3.82
C ASN A 42 -23.03 8.12 -3.44
N ASP A 43 -21.85 8.05 -4.06
CA ASP A 43 -20.81 7.09 -3.67
C ASP A 43 -20.06 7.52 -2.42
N PHE A 44 -20.17 8.79 -2.04
CA PHE A 44 -19.49 9.39 -0.88
C PHE A 44 -17.99 9.09 -0.83
N ILE A 45 -17.34 8.99 -1.99
CA ILE A 45 -15.90 8.71 -2.09
C ILE A 45 -15.11 9.99 -1.85
N THR A 46 -14.12 9.93 -0.95
CA THR A 46 -13.26 11.07 -0.58
C THR A 46 -11.84 10.98 -1.15
N LYS A 47 -11.52 9.92 -1.86
CA LYS A 47 -10.18 9.63 -2.39
C LYS A 47 -10.23 9.38 -3.88
N ILE A 48 -9.10 9.63 -4.52
CA ILE A 48 -8.94 9.45 -5.96
C ILE A 48 -7.53 8.91 -6.25
N THR A 49 -7.40 8.11 -7.30
CA THR A 49 -6.10 7.71 -7.86
C THR A 49 -5.47 8.88 -8.60
N SER A 50 -4.16 8.83 -8.84
CA SER A 50 -3.48 9.89 -9.60
C SER A 50 -3.72 9.78 -11.10
N VAL A 51 -4.04 8.59 -11.60
CA VAL A 51 -4.23 8.29 -13.01
C VAL A 51 -5.44 7.38 -13.20
N SER A 52 -6.02 7.39 -14.40
CA SER A 52 -7.04 6.43 -14.82
C SER A 52 -6.40 5.20 -15.45
N PRO A 53 -7.05 4.02 -15.40
CA PRO A 53 -6.58 2.85 -16.13
C PRO A 53 -6.47 3.09 -17.63
N GLY A 54 -5.37 2.65 -18.22
CA GLY A 54 -5.10 2.83 -19.65
C GLY A 54 -4.06 1.84 -20.15
N ILE A 55 -3.76 1.91 -21.44
CA ILE A 55 -2.75 1.08 -22.10
C ILE A 55 -1.47 1.85 -22.48
N LYS A 56 -1.47 3.18 -22.26
CA LYS A 56 -0.28 4.00 -22.52
C LYS A 56 0.85 3.53 -21.63
N GLY A 57 2.02 3.30 -22.22
CA GLY A 57 3.21 2.87 -21.49
C GLY A 57 3.17 1.44 -20.95
N GLN A 58 2.14 0.63 -21.27
CA GLN A 58 2.03 -0.75 -20.80
C GLN A 58 3.29 -1.57 -21.09
N GLN A 59 3.86 -1.47 -22.28
CA GLN A 59 5.07 -2.21 -22.63
C GLN A 59 6.26 -1.78 -21.75
N LEU A 60 6.42 -0.47 -21.53
CA LEU A 60 7.46 0.04 -20.65
C LEU A 60 7.34 -0.53 -19.23
N TRP A 61 6.12 -0.60 -18.70
CA TRP A 61 5.85 -1.20 -17.39
C TRP A 61 6.19 -2.69 -17.36
N LEU A 62 5.77 -3.45 -18.38
CA LEU A 62 6.06 -4.89 -18.49
C LEU A 62 7.56 -5.17 -18.61
N ASP A 63 8.28 -4.35 -19.37
CA ASP A 63 9.75 -4.44 -19.50
C ASP A 63 10.43 -4.17 -18.15
N ASN A 64 9.93 -3.19 -17.40
CA ASN A 64 10.42 -2.89 -16.07
C ASN A 64 10.18 -4.06 -15.09
N LEU A 65 8.99 -4.67 -15.10
CA LEU A 65 8.70 -5.86 -14.28
C LEU A 65 9.62 -7.03 -14.67
N SER A 66 9.80 -7.26 -15.96
CA SER A 66 10.69 -8.30 -16.48
C SER A 66 12.15 -8.11 -16.05
N LEU A 67 12.61 -6.85 -15.98
CA LEU A 67 13.93 -6.50 -15.48
C LEU A 67 14.05 -6.74 -13.97
N ILE A 68 13.14 -6.18 -13.19
CA ILE A 68 13.15 -6.23 -11.71
C ILE A 68 13.05 -7.67 -11.21
N PHE A 69 12.15 -8.46 -11.77
CA PHE A 69 11.88 -9.84 -11.37
C PHE A 69 12.61 -10.89 -12.23
N GLN A 70 13.63 -10.46 -13.01
CA GLN A 70 14.50 -11.36 -13.78
C GLN A 70 13.74 -12.35 -14.68
N LYS A 71 12.62 -11.90 -15.26
CA LYS A 71 11.73 -12.70 -16.12
C LYS A 71 11.03 -13.86 -15.40
N ASP A 72 11.00 -13.88 -14.08
CA ASP A 72 10.21 -14.85 -13.31
C ASP A 72 8.72 -14.49 -13.42
N GLN A 73 8.03 -15.11 -14.36
CA GLN A 73 6.62 -14.83 -14.62
C GLN A 73 5.73 -15.19 -13.43
N GLN A 74 6.03 -16.26 -12.70
CA GLN A 74 5.23 -16.65 -11.53
C GLN A 74 5.33 -15.60 -10.43
N LEU A 75 6.52 -15.05 -10.21
CA LEU A 75 6.71 -13.98 -9.24
C LEU A 75 6.05 -12.68 -9.71
N ILE A 76 6.12 -12.34 -11.00
CA ILE A 76 5.43 -11.19 -11.59
C ILE A 76 3.91 -11.31 -11.37
N ASP A 77 3.32 -12.45 -11.70
CA ASP A 77 1.88 -12.70 -11.53
C ASP A 77 1.47 -12.63 -10.06
N TYR A 78 2.29 -13.15 -9.16
CA TYR A 78 2.05 -13.09 -7.72
C TYR A 78 2.07 -11.64 -7.19
N VAL A 79 3.06 -10.86 -7.59
CA VAL A 79 3.18 -9.45 -7.19
C VAL A 79 2.03 -8.62 -7.79
N GLN A 80 1.61 -8.93 -9.02
CA GLN A 80 0.43 -8.32 -9.63
C GLN A 80 -0.84 -8.57 -8.82
N MET A 81 -1.05 -9.78 -8.31
CA MET A 81 -2.17 -10.07 -7.40
C MET A 81 -2.10 -9.24 -6.12
N ILE A 82 -0.92 -9.08 -5.53
CA ILE A 82 -0.73 -8.23 -4.34
C ILE A 82 -1.09 -6.78 -4.64
N CYS A 83 -0.67 -6.24 -5.78
CA CYS A 83 -1.04 -4.89 -6.20
C CYS A 83 -2.55 -4.75 -6.43
N GLY A 84 -3.18 -5.78 -7.00
CA GLY A 84 -4.65 -5.84 -7.15
C GLY A 84 -5.38 -5.82 -5.81
N LEU A 85 -4.90 -6.57 -4.82
CA LEU A 85 -5.43 -6.52 -3.46
C LEU A 85 -5.25 -5.14 -2.83
N ALA A 86 -4.11 -4.48 -3.08
CA ALA A 86 -3.86 -3.12 -2.61
C ALA A 86 -4.78 -2.07 -3.25
N ALA A 87 -5.42 -2.36 -4.38
CA ALA A 87 -6.44 -1.48 -4.96
C ALA A 87 -7.81 -1.62 -4.29
N ILE A 88 -8.05 -2.72 -3.57
CA ILE A 88 -9.32 -2.98 -2.86
C ILE A 88 -9.19 -2.50 -1.42
N GLY A 89 -10.17 -1.76 -0.92
CA GLY A 89 -10.20 -1.24 0.44
C GLY A 89 -10.61 -2.29 1.49
N LYS A 90 -10.06 -3.51 1.40
CA LYS A 90 -10.36 -4.63 2.31
C LYS A 90 -9.15 -5.53 2.50
N VAL A 91 -8.86 -5.90 3.72
CA VAL A 91 -7.82 -6.89 4.04
C VAL A 91 -8.35 -8.29 3.74
N TYR A 92 -7.76 -8.95 2.75
CA TYR A 92 -8.01 -10.37 2.44
C TYR A 92 -6.95 -11.28 3.02
N VAL A 93 -5.73 -10.79 3.11
CA VAL A 93 -4.58 -11.51 3.65
C VAL A 93 -3.95 -10.66 4.75
N GLU A 94 -3.97 -11.16 5.96
CA GLU A 94 -3.34 -10.50 7.11
C GLU A 94 -1.81 -10.68 7.04
N ALA A 95 -1.15 -9.89 6.19
CA ALA A 95 0.28 -10.05 5.95
C ALA A 95 1.03 -8.71 5.88
N LEU A 96 2.28 -8.75 6.34
CA LEU A 96 3.31 -7.79 6.03
C LEU A 96 4.10 -8.30 4.82
N ILE A 97 4.01 -7.58 3.71
CA ILE A 97 4.79 -7.87 2.51
C ILE A 97 6.19 -7.26 2.69
N ILE A 98 7.22 -8.08 2.72
CA ILE A 98 8.61 -7.63 2.83
C ILE A 98 9.27 -7.72 1.47
N ALA A 99 9.42 -6.60 0.80
CA ALA A 99 10.18 -6.49 -0.44
C ALA A 99 11.67 -6.36 -0.10
N TYR A 100 12.43 -7.44 -0.31
CA TYR A 100 13.83 -7.59 0.14
C TYR A 100 14.82 -7.66 -1.02
N GLY A 101 15.99 -7.05 -0.83
CA GLY A 101 17.14 -7.17 -1.76
C GLY A 101 18.19 -6.10 -1.50
N ASP A 102 19.41 -6.33 -1.98
CA ASP A 102 20.65 -5.65 -1.59
C ASP A 102 20.87 -4.22 -2.14
N GLY A 103 19.85 -3.58 -2.69
CA GLY A 103 19.95 -2.27 -3.33
C GLY A 103 20.11 -2.34 -4.84
N ARG A 104 19.85 -1.22 -5.54
CA ARG A 104 19.86 -1.11 -7.02
C ARG A 104 19.08 -2.20 -7.75
N ASN A 105 17.96 -2.61 -7.23
CA ASN A 105 17.15 -3.72 -7.72
C ASN A 105 15.70 -3.34 -8.05
N GLY A 106 15.38 -2.04 -8.00
CA GLY A 106 14.08 -1.52 -8.39
C GLY A 106 12.98 -1.58 -7.33
N LYS A 107 13.25 -2.03 -6.08
CA LYS A 107 12.24 -2.09 -5.00
C LYS A 107 11.50 -0.77 -4.82
N SER A 108 12.23 0.30 -4.54
CA SER A 108 11.65 1.63 -4.31
C SER A 108 10.95 2.16 -5.57
N THR A 109 11.55 1.98 -6.74
CA THR A 109 10.95 2.35 -8.01
C THR A 109 9.59 1.68 -8.22
N PHE A 110 9.53 0.37 -7.98
CA PHE A 110 8.29 -0.41 -8.11
C PHE A 110 7.21 0.09 -7.14
N TRP A 111 7.50 0.10 -5.84
CA TRP A 111 6.49 0.46 -4.84
C TRP A 111 6.09 1.93 -4.89
N ASN A 112 7.02 2.83 -5.24
CA ASN A 112 6.69 4.23 -5.46
C ASN A 112 5.79 4.43 -6.69
N ALA A 113 5.99 3.66 -7.75
CA ALA A 113 5.09 3.71 -8.91
C ALA A 113 3.67 3.25 -8.55
N ILE A 114 3.52 2.12 -7.83
CA ILE A 114 2.21 1.66 -7.36
C ILE A 114 1.57 2.68 -6.41
N SER A 115 2.35 3.26 -5.51
CA SER A 115 1.89 4.31 -4.59
C SER A 115 1.41 5.54 -5.35
N HIS A 116 2.15 5.96 -6.37
CA HIS A 116 1.78 7.09 -7.23
C HIS A 116 0.46 6.83 -7.95
N VAL A 117 0.32 5.67 -8.59
CA VAL A 117 -0.93 5.28 -9.26
C VAL A 117 -2.11 5.32 -8.31
N LEU A 118 -1.98 4.76 -7.11
CA LEU A 118 -3.05 4.74 -6.11
C LEU A 118 -3.36 6.12 -5.49
N GLY A 119 -2.48 7.09 -5.63
CA GLY A 119 -2.71 8.48 -5.22
C GLY A 119 -3.16 8.59 -3.76
N LEU A 120 -4.33 9.19 -3.52
CA LEU A 120 -4.86 9.40 -2.16
C LEU A 120 -5.18 8.10 -1.42
N TYR A 121 -5.29 6.96 -2.11
CA TYR A 121 -5.46 5.65 -1.47
C TYR A 121 -4.17 5.07 -0.90
N SER A 122 -3.00 5.61 -1.27
CA SER A 122 -1.71 5.21 -0.72
C SER A 122 -1.27 6.11 0.44
N GLY A 123 -0.41 5.59 1.31
CA GLY A 123 0.19 6.31 2.41
C GLY A 123 1.52 5.70 2.84
N ASN A 124 2.29 6.48 3.61
CA ASN A 124 3.56 6.04 4.16
C ASN A 124 3.53 6.06 5.68
N ILE A 125 4.27 5.13 6.28
CA ILE A 125 4.60 5.12 7.70
C ILE A 125 6.11 4.99 7.89
N SER A 126 6.60 5.45 9.03
CA SER A 126 7.99 5.19 9.39
C SER A 126 8.23 3.70 9.61
N ALA A 127 9.31 3.14 9.08
CA ALA A 127 9.70 1.76 9.36
C ALA A 127 9.96 1.51 10.87
N ASP A 128 10.38 2.55 11.60
CA ASP A 128 10.54 2.47 13.06
C ASP A 128 9.23 2.11 13.77
N THR A 129 8.08 2.50 13.21
CA THR A 129 6.76 2.14 13.78
C THR A 129 6.57 0.64 13.86
N LEU A 130 7.19 -0.11 12.95
CA LEU A 130 7.16 -1.57 12.91
C LEU A 130 8.20 -2.22 13.81
N THR A 131 9.06 -1.46 14.53
CA THR A 131 10.18 -1.99 15.31
C THR A 131 9.96 -1.94 16.82
N VAL A 132 10.61 -2.88 17.51
CA VAL A 132 10.74 -2.84 18.97
C VAL A 132 11.64 -1.66 19.34
N GLY A 133 11.18 -0.83 20.25
CA GLY A 133 11.95 0.36 20.70
C GLY A 133 11.58 1.66 19.99
N CYS A 134 10.57 1.64 19.14
CA CYS A 134 9.97 2.89 18.67
C CYS A 134 9.51 3.74 19.88
N ARG A 135 10.21 4.86 20.12
CA ARG A 135 9.92 5.77 21.24
C ARG A 135 8.91 6.84 20.88
N ARG A 136 8.50 6.91 19.61
CA ARG A 136 7.52 7.89 19.14
C ARG A 136 6.11 7.49 19.55
N ASN A 137 5.27 8.48 19.80
CA ASN A 137 3.85 8.23 19.87
C ASN A 137 3.33 7.92 18.47
N ILE A 138 2.98 6.66 18.22
CA ILE A 138 2.50 6.17 16.91
C ILE A 138 1.02 6.49 16.66
N LYS A 139 0.27 6.92 17.66
CA LYS A 139 -1.17 7.19 17.53
C LYS A 139 -1.53 8.23 16.44
N PRO A 140 -0.78 9.35 16.29
CA PRO A 140 -1.03 10.28 15.17
C PRO A 140 -0.75 9.67 13.81
N GLU A 141 0.29 8.83 13.68
CA GLU A 141 0.62 8.10 12.47
C GLU A 141 -0.50 7.11 12.11
N MET A 142 -1.04 6.39 13.10
CA MET A 142 -2.20 5.52 12.93
C MET A 142 -3.44 6.27 12.43
N ALA A 143 -3.62 7.52 12.82
CA ALA A 143 -4.73 8.33 12.34
C ALA A 143 -4.65 8.67 10.84
N GLU A 144 -3.45 8.77 10.28
CA GLU A 144 -3.22 9.00 8.84
C GLU A 144 -3.39 7.72 8.00
N VAL A 145 -3.35 6.55 8.63
CA VAL A 145 -3.55 5.24 7.99
C VAL A 145 -5.02 4.99 7.61
N LYS A 146 -5.95 5.65 8.30
CA LYS A 146 -7.39 5.44 8.07
C LYS A 146 -7.78 5.62 6.60
N GLY A 147 -8.37 4.58 6.03
CA GLY A 147 -8.87 4.56 4.65
C GLY A 147 -7.79 4.50 3.57
N LYS A 148 -6.53 4.28 3.95
CA LYS A 148 -5.47 3.93 3.00
C LYS A 148 -5.63 2.47 2.58
N ARG A 149 -5.36 2.19 1.29
CA ARG A 149 -5.43 0.84 0.71
C ARG A 149 -4.06 0.22 0.48
N LEU A 150 -3.04 1.05 0.33
CA LEU A 150 -1.63 0.68 0.33
C LEU A 150 -0.91 1.49 1.40
N LEU A 151 -0.16 0.82 2.25
CA LEU A 151 0.66 1.44 3.27
C LEU A 151 2.10 0.98 3.13
N ILE A 152 3.01 1.92 2.95
CA ILE A 152 4.42 1.64 2.71
C ILE A 152 5.26 2.09 3.89
N ALA A 153 6.09 1.18 4.41
CA ALA A 153 7.22 1.45 5.28
C ALA A 153 8.53 1.27 4.48
N ALA A 154 9.43 2.22 4.59
CA ALA A 154 10.67 2.21 3.83
C ALA A 154 11.88 2.15 4.74
N GLU A 155 12.84 1.31 4.35
CA GLU A 155 14.21 1.25 4.89
C GLU A 155 14.29 1.03 6.41
N MET A 156 14.29 -0.23 6.78
CA MET A 156 14.56 -0.63 8.15
C MET A 156 16.07 -0.72 8.42
N GLN A 157 16.49 -0.27 9.57
CA GLN A 157 17.88 -0.38 10.00
C GLN A 157 18.32 -1.84 10.12
N GLU A 158 19.60 -2.11 9.82
CA GLU A 158 20.19 -3.43 10.01
C GLU A 158 20.06 -3.87 11.47
N GLY A 159 19.69 -5.14 11.66
CA GLY A 159 19.53 -5.72 12.99
C GLY A 159 18.27 -5.30 13.74
N ALA A 160 17.43 -4.43 13.17
CA ALA A 160 16.16 -4.06 13.77
C ALA A 160 15.26 -5.28 13.98
N ARG A 161 14.51 -5.30 15.07
CA ARG A 161 13.55 -6.34 15.41
C ARG A 161 12.13 -5.84 15.21
N LEU A 162 11.28 -6.62 14.55
CA LEU A 162 9.87 -6.32 14.41
C LEU A 162 9.17 -6.27 15.78
N ASN A 163 8.26 -5.34 15.91
CA ASN A 163 7.27 -5.32 16.98
C ASN A 163 6.08 -6.17 16.55
N ASP A 164 6.05 -7.41 17.02
CA ASP A 164 5.06 -8.42 16.63
C ASP A 164 3.63 -7.92 16.87
N SER A 165 3.40 -7.21 17.97
CA SER A 165 2.08 -6.63 18.30
C SER A 165 1.65 -5.56 17.30
N THR A 166 2.53 -4.62 16.98
CA THR A 166 2.23 -3.54 16.02
C THR A 166 1.99 -4.09 14.62
N VAL A 167 2.81 -5.06 14.17
CA VAL A 167 2.63 -5.69 12.85
C VAL A 167 1.31 -6.43 12.79
N LYS A 168 0.98 -7.24 13.82
CA LYS A 168 -0.30 -7.95 13.89
C LYS A 168 -1.47 -6.98 13.84
N GLN A 169 -1.40 -5.89 14.61
CA GLN A 169 -2.45 -4.87 14.64
C GLN A 169 -2.65 -4.20 13.28
N LEU A 170 -1.58 -3.82 12.58
CA LEU A 170 -1.66 -3.15 11.27
C LEU A 170 -2.11 -4.08 10.15
N CYS A 171 -1.81 -5.38 10.23
CA CYS A 171 -2.24 -6.36 9.23
C CYS A 171 -3.62 -6.97 9.55
N SER A 172 -4.19 -6.70 10.72
CA SER A 172 -5.43 -7.32 11.21
C SER A 172 -6.67 -6.74 10.53
N THR A 173 -7.77 -7.47 10.66
CA THR A 173 -9.13 -7.01 10.38
C THR A 173 -9.83 -6.45 11.63
N ASP A 174 -9.15 -6.44 12.77
CA ASP A 174 -9.65 -5.89 14.03
C ASP A 174 -9.60 -4.36 14.05
N GLU A 175 -10.40 -3.75 14.92
CA GLU A 175 -10.37 -2.31 15.09
C GLU A 175 -9.05 -1.83 15.71
N VAL A 176 -8.48 -0.81 15.12
CA VAL A 176 -7.29 -0.10 15.58
C VAL A 176 -7.70 1.23 16.19
N PHE A 177 -7.19 1.49 17.38
CA PHE A 177 -7.38 2.76 18.07
C PHE A 177 -6.34 3.78 17.61
N ALA A 178 -6.81 4.96 17.25
CA ALA A 178 -5.98 6.07 16.80
C ALA A 178 -6.41 7.39 17.42
N GLU A 179 -5.50 8.35 17.51
CA GLU A 179 -5.74 9.65 18.09
C GLU A 179 -5.01 10.72 17.27
N LYS A 180 -5.75 11.68 16.75
CA LYS A 180 -5.16 12.89 16.15
C LYS A 180 -4.84 13.89 17.26
N LYS A 181 -3.71 14.59 17.09
CA LYS A 181 -3.31 15.64 18.02
C LYS A 181 -4.45 16.67 18.19
N TYR A 182 -4.87 16.91 19.43
CA TYR A 182 -5.96 17.84 19.79
C TYR A 182 -7.35 17.47 19.22
N LYS A 183 -7.62 16.21 18.95
CA LYS A 183 -8.94 15.70 18.53
C LYS A 183 -9.31 14.48 19.34
N ASP A 184 -10.60 14.19 19.39
CA ASP A 184 -11.10 12.99 20.05
C ASP A 184 -10.51 11.73 19.41
N PRO A 185 -10.18 10.72 20.23
CA PRO A 185 -9.72 9.44 19.74
C PRO A 185 -10.84 8.72 18.97
N PHE A 186 -10.45 7.89 18.03
CA PHE A 186 -11.38 7.12 17.22
C PHE A 186 -10.82 5.73 16.90
N SER A 187 -11.70 4.81 16.55
CA SER A 187 -11.33 3.49 16.05
C SER A 187 -11.61 3.38 14.55
N PHE A 188 -10.80 2.59 13.86
CA PHE A 188 -11.04 2.22 12.46
C PHE A 188 -10.54 0.79 12.20
N LYS A 189 -11.12 0.15 11.18
CA LYS A 189 -10.61 -1.13 10.69
C LYS A 189 -9.56 -0.88 9.61
N PRO A 190 -8.38 -1.52 9.70
CA PRO A 190 -7.41 -1.52 8.61
C PRO A 190 -8.04 -2.02 7.31
N CYS A 191 -7.73 -1.37 6.22
CA CYS A 191 -8.22 -1.74 4.90
C CYS A 191 -7.08 -1.72 3.85
N HIS A 192 -5.84 -1.82 4.32
CA HIS A 192 -4.64 -1.67 3.51
C HIS A 192 -3.84 -2.96 3.41
N THR A 193 -3.11 -3.07 2.30
CA THR A 193 -1.97 -3.96 2.17
C THR A 193 -0.75 -3.26 2.75
N LEU A 194 -0.09 -3.87 3.74
CA LEU A 194 1.10 -3.33 4.39
C LEU A 194 2.36 -3.86 3.71
N VAL A 195 3.21 -2.95 3.26
CA VAL A 195 4.48 -3.25 2.58
C VAL A 195 5.64 -2.62 3.33
N LEU A 196 6.69 -3.40 3.55
CA LEU A 196 8.00 -2.94 3.97
C LEU A 196 9.00 -3.23 2.86
N TYR A 197 9.62 -2.22 2.25
CA TYR A 197 10.78 -2.47 1.41
C TYR A 197 12.07 -2.14 2.14
N THR A 198 13.03 -3.08 2.11
CA THR A 198 14.24 -2.98 2.91
C THR A 198 15.41 -3.74 2.27
N ASN A 199 16.64 -3.33 2.62
CA ASN A 199 17.87 -4.05 2.27
C ASN A 199 18.25 -5.09 3.34
N HIS A 200 17.64 -5.03 4.52
CA HIS A 200 17.95 -5.90 5.65
C HIS A 200 16.67 -6.59 6.15
N LEU A 201 16.68 -7.91 6.18
CA LEU A 201 15.57 -8.64 6.78
C LEU A 201 15.50 -8.34 8.28
N PRO A 202 14.32 -7.97 8.79
CA PRO A 202 14.16 -7.71 10.21
C PRO A 202 14.30 -8.99 11.04
N ARG A 203 14.73 -8.85 12.28
CA ARG A 203 14.66 -9.93 13.25
C ARG A 203 13.24 -10.14 13.69
N VAL A 204 12.83 -11.40 13.80
CA VAL A 204 11.48 -11.83 14.21
C VAL A 204 11.59 -12.70 15.45
N SER A 205 10.57 -12.68 16.31
CA SER A 205 10.52 -13.57 17.46
C SER A 205 10.39 -15.02 16.99
N ALA A 206 11.31 -15.88 17.41
CA ALA A 206 11.32 -17.28 17.01
C ALA A 206 10.14 -18.09 17.59
N SER A 207 9.53 -17.63 18.68
CA SER A 207 8.50 -18.35 19.44
C SER A 207 7.07 -17.95 19.11
N ASP A 208 6.84 -17.05 18.14
CA ASP A 208 5.52 -16.53 17.82
C ASP A 208 5.08 -16.94 16.41
N ASP A 209 4.40 -18.07 16.31
CA ASP A 209 3.82 -18.57 15.05
C ASP A 209 2.83 -17.58 14.43
N GLY A 210 2.22 -16.73 15.25
CA GLY A 210 1.27 -15.73 14.81
C GLY A 210 1.90 -14.63 13.95
N ILE A 211 3.17 -14.28 14.17
CA ILE A 211 3.89 -13.34 13.32
C ILE A 211 4.39 -14.02 12.05
N TRP A 212 4.94 -15.25 12.17
CA TRP A 212 5.52 -15.95 11.02
C TRP A 212 4.53 -16.17 9.89
N ARG A 213 3.30 -16.57 10.19
CA ARG A 213 2.24 -16.75 9.16
C ARG A 213 1.82 -15.45 8.46
N ARG A 214 2.22 -14.30 9.02
CA ARG A 214 1.91 -12.97 8.44
C ARG A 214 3.05 -12.38 7.63
N LEU A 215 4.18 -13.04 7.50
CA LEU A 215 5.32 -12.52 6.75
C LEU A 215 5.36 -13.15 5.36
N ILE A 216 5.28 -12.30 4.34
CA ILE A 216 5.47 -12.70 2.94
C ILE A 216 6.70 -11.96 2.42
N VAL A 217 7.77 -12.69 2.09
CA VAL A 217 9.00 -12.10 1.57
C VAL A 217 9.00 -12.20 0.04
N ILE A 218 9.13 -11.05 -0.62
CA ILE A 218 9.26 -10.93 -2.06
C ILE A 218 10.71 -10.57 -2.38
N PRO A 219 11.47 -11.45 -3.05
CA PRO A 219 12.86 -11.18 -3.41
C PRO A 219 12.93 -10.22 -4.61
N PHE A 220 13.76 -9.18 -4.48
CA PHE A 220 14.17 -8.30 -5.56
C PHE A 220 15.63 -8.59 -5.88
N GLY A 221 15.88 -9.61 -6.69
CA GLY A 221 17.21 -10.14 -6.97
C GLY A 221 17.93 -9.46 -8.14
N ALA A 222 17.29 -8.52 -8.84
CA ALA A 222 17.91 -7.83 -9.96
C ALA A 222 19.09 -6.96 -9.51
N LYS A 223 20.06 -6.79 -10.41
CA LYS A 223 21.13 -5.79 -10.32
C LYS A 223 20.98 -4.83 -11.48
N ILE A 224 20.55 -3.60 -11.20
CA ILE A 224 20.36 -2.57 -12.21
C ILE A 224 21.62 -1.73 -12.25
N GLU A 225 22.40 -1.88 -13.34
CA GLU A 225 23.72 -1.26 -13.52
C GLU A 225 23.91 -0.75 -14.95
N GLY A 226 24.82 0.19 -15.13
CA GLY A 226 25.22 0.67 -16.46
C GLY A 226 24.10 1.43 -17.17
N LYS A 227 23.79 1.04 -18.41
CA LYS A 227 22.81 1.74 -19.26
C LYS A 227 21.35 1.58 -18.77
N THR A 228 21.08 0.60 -17.91
CA THR A 228 19.78 0.37 -17.33
C THR A 228 19.56 1.15 -16.03
N ASP A 229 20.64 1.74 -15.46
CA ASP A 229 20.58 2.58 -14.26
C ASP A 229 20.18 4.03 -14.63
N ILE A 230 18.93 4.25 -14.85
CA ILE A 230 18.36 5.56 -15.16
C ILE A 230 18.05 6.27 -13.85
N LYS A 231 18.65 7.45 -13.63
CA LYS A 231 18.32 8.28 -12.47
C LYS A 231 16.86 8.72 -12.52
N ASN A 232 16.22 8.77 -11.35
CA ASN A 232 14.81 9.16 -11.20
C ASN A 232 13.85 8.32 -12.08
N TYR A 233 14.14 7.02 -12.21
CA TYR A 233 13.35 6.15 -13.08
C TYR A 233 11.87 6.07 -12.68
N SER A 234 11.53 6.28 -11.42
CA SER A 234 10.14 6.38 -10.98
C SER A 234 9.41 7.57 -11.63
N GLU A 235 10.05 8.74 -11.71
CA GLU A 235 9.47 9.91 -12.40
C GLU A 235 9.30 9.64 -13.89
N TYR A 236 10.31 9.01 -14.51
CA TYR A 236 10.22 8.60 -15.91
C TYR A 236 9.03 7.66 -16.15
N LEU A 237 8.78 6.70 -15.25
CA LEU A 237 7.61 5.83 -15.32
C LEU A 237 6.30 6.63 -15.17
N TYR A 238 6.22 7.61 -14.27
CA TYR A 238 5.00 8.41 -14.08
C TYR A 238 4.59 9.18 -15.33
N GLU A 239 5.56 9.62 -16.13
CA GLU A 239 5.30 10.41 -17.34
C GLU A 239 5.00 9.51 -18.56
N ASN A 240 5.54 8.30 -18.61
CA ASN A 240 5.61 7.49 -19.83
C ASN A 240 4.92 6.13 -19.75
N ALA A 241 4.53 5.67 -18.55
CA ALA A 241 3.88 4.37 -18.36
C ALA A 241 2.42 4.47 -17.90
#